data_73e724c96c1b0298116a55518a827697
#
_entry.id   73e724c96c1b0298116a55518a827697
#
_cell.length_a   1.000
_cell.length_b   1.000
_cell.length_c   1.000
_cell.angle_alpha   90.00
_cell.angle_beta   90.00
_cell.angle_gamma   90.00
#
_symmetry.space_group_name_H-M   'P 1'
#
loop_
_entity.id
_entity.type
_entity.pdbx_description
1 polymer ?
#
loop_
_entity_poly.entity_id
_entity_poly.type
_entity_poly.pdbx_seq_one_letter_code
_entity_poly.pdbx_strand_id
1 'polypeptide(L)'
;MLHPDARPSTLHLPPGDWPTVLDCLCQRFPAIDRQTWLERMARGRVLDAEGRPIDASRPYRAGLKVHYFREVPDETPVPFEERILHVDEHLVVADKPHFLAVMPAGEYVEQTLLARLCRRLGNPDLVPIHRIDRLTAGLVLFSADRESRGAYQALFRERAVSKRYEAICPALPGLPFPRVQRLCMVPGEPFFLMREGDGEPNSETRIEVLERRGELWRYALEPVTGRKHQLRLTMASLGAGICNDPFYPQLAERSARERDDYARPLKLLARRLQFRDPLSGAERLFESGLTLDW
;
A
#
# COMPACT_ATOMS: atom_id res chain seq x y z
N MET A 1 -16.91 15.13 10.23
CA MET A 1 -15.78 15.84 10.90
C MET A 1 -14.58 14.92 10.83
N LEU A 2 -13.40 15.41 10.38
CA LEU A 2 -12.18 14.60 10.47
C LEU A 2 -11.85 14.31 11.93
N HIS A 3 -11.31 13.11 12.17
CA HIS A 3 -10.74 12.78 13.48
C HIS A 3 -9.64 13.82 13.82
N PRO A 4 -9.51 14.26 15.08
CA PRO A 4 -8.49 15.24 15.48
C PRO A 4 -7.06 14.82 15.12
N ASP A 5 -6.81 13.52 14.97
CA ASP A 5 -5.49 12.96 14.64
C ASP A 5 -5.26 12.76 13.13
N ALA A 6 -6.15 13.25 12.26
CA ALA A 6 -5.98 13.15 10.82
C ALA A 6 -4.69 13.84 10.38
N ARG A 7 -3.82 13.12 9.67
CA ARG A 7 -2.55 13.69 9.17
C ARG A 7 -2.75 14.36 7.83
N PRO A 8 -2.19 15.56 7.64
CA PRO A 8 -2.21 16.19 6.34
C PRO A 8 -1.28 15.46 5.36
N SER A 9 -1.69 15.40 4.11
CA SER A 9 -0.80 15.10 2.99
C SER A 9 0.08 16.31 2.72
N THR A 10 1.31 16.06 2.28
CA THR A 10 2.26 17.13 1.95
C THR A 10 2.48 17.18 0.44
N LEU A 11 2.44 18.37 -0.12
CA LEU A 11 2.77 18.66 -1.51
C LEU A 11 3.82 19.78 -1.56
N HIS A 12 4.91 19.55 -2.27
CA HIS A 12 5.78 20.63 -2.72
C HIS A 12 5.26 21.11 -4.06
N LEU A 13 4.90 22.39 -4.15
CA LEU A 13 4.35 22.95 -5.37
C LEU A 13 5.41 22.85 -6.49
N PRO A 14 5.06 22.26 -7.65
CA PRO A 14 5.99 22.05 -8.76
C PRO A 14 6.41 23.38 -9.38
N PRO A 15 7.44 23.43 -10.22
CA PRO A 15 7.65 24.56 -11.11
C PRO A 15 6.44 24.80 -12.02
N GLY A 16 6.04 26.05 -12.21
CA GLY A 16 4.88 26.44 -13.03
C GLY A 16 4.50 27.89 -12.81
N ASP A 17 3.45 28.34 -13.48
CA ASP A 17 2.98 29.72 -13.48
C ASP A 17 1.47 29.77 -13.26
N TRP A 18 1.07 29.63 -11.99
CA TRP A 18 -0.32 29.75 -11.56
C TRP A 18 -0.51 31.06 -10.79
N PRO A 19 -1.65 31.74 -10.94
CA PRO A 19 -1.92 32.95 -10.15
C PRO A 19 -1.93 32.68 -8.64
N THR A 20 -2.56 31.58 -8.23
CA THR A 20 -2.73 31.22 -6.82
C THR A 20 -2.38 29.76 -6.52
N VAL A 21 -2.18 29.48 -5.23
CA VAL A 21 -2.04 28.09 -4.73
C VAL A 21 -3.30 27.29 -5.08
N LEU A 22 -4.48 27.88 -4.99
CA LEU A 22 -5.75 27.23 -5.34
C LEU A 22 -5.76 26.78 -6.81
N ASP A 23 -5.31 27.61 -7.75
CA ASP A 23 -5.29 27.27 -9.18
C ASP A 23 -4.35 26.09 -9.45
N CYS A 24 -3.19 26.07 -8.81
CA CYS A 24 -2.27 24.93 -8.86
C CYS A 24 -2.91 23.65 -8.32
N LEU A 25 -3.59 23.71 -7.17
CA LEU A 25 -4.26 22.54 -6.56
C LEU A 25 -5.38 22.00 -7.46
N CYS A 26 -6.21 22.88 -8.06
CA CYS A 26 -7.26 22.47 -8.98
C CYS A 26 -6.71 21.73 -10.21
N GLN A 27 -5.63 22.25 -10.79
CA GLN A 27 -5.01 21.58 -11.94
C GLN A 27 -4.31 20.26 -11.55
N ARG A 28 -3.67 20.24 -10.39
CA ARG A 28 -2.94 19.05 -9.91
C ARG A 28 -3.87 17.90 -9.50
N PHE A 29 -5.07 18.23 -9.05
CA PHE A 29 -6.06 17.28 -8.54
C PHE A 29 -7.40 17.45 -9.27
N PRO A 30 -7.49 17.09 -10.55
CA PRO A 30 -8.67 17.36 -11.38
C PRO A 30 -9.94 16.63 -10.91
N ALA A 31 -9.79 15.57 -10.09
CA ALA A 31 -10.90 14.86 -9.47
C ALA A 31 -11.54 15.62 -8.28
N ILE A 32 -10.93 16.73 -7.82
CA ILE A 32 -11.43 17.56 -6.73
C ILE A 32 -11.83 18.90 -7.35
N ASP A 33 -13.12 19.21 -7.29
CA ASP A 33 -13.63 20.48 -7.83
C ASP A 33 -13.13 21.71 -7.03
N ARG A 34 -13.18 22.86 -7.68
CA ARG A 34 -12.71 24.12 -7.10
C ARG A 34 -13.47 24.50 -5.83
N GLN A 35 -14.76 24.23 -5.79
CA GLN A 35 -15.60 24.56 -4.65
C GLN A 35 -15.16 23.75 -3.40
N THR A 36 -14.88 22.49 -3.57
CA THR A 36 -14.33 21.63 -2.51
C THR A 36 -13.00 22.16 -1.96
N TRP A 37 -12.11 22.67 -2.83
CA TRP A 37 -10.87 23.29 -2.37
C TRP A 37 -11.11 24.60 -1.59
N LEU A 38 -12.03 25.44 -2.05
CA LEU A 38 -12.42 26.69 -1.35
C LEU A 38 -12.97 26.38 0.05
N GLU A 39 -13.82 25.39 0.17
CA GLU A 39 -14.37 24.94 1.46
C GLU A 39 -13.30 24.38 2.41
N ARG A 40 -12.34 23.61 1.88
CA ARG A 40 -11.20 23.12 2.65
C ARG A 40 -10.32 24.27 3.14
N MET A 41 -10.04 25.26 2.30
CA MET A 41 -9.27 26.44 2.68
C MET A 41 -10.02 27.26 3.76
N ALA A 42 -11.31 27.51 3.57
CA ALA A 42 -12.14 28.24 4.53
C ALA A 42 -12.21 27.56 5.91
N ARG A 43 -12.13 26.21 5.94
CA ARG A 43 -12.08 25.41 7.18
C ARG A 43 -10.67 25.22 7.74
N GLY A 44 -9.65 25.89 7.20
CA GLY A 44 -8.26 25.71 7.62
C GLY A 44 -7.70 24.32 7.35
N ARG A 45 -8.15 23.64 6.28
CA ARG A 45 -7.70 22.30 5.90
C ARG A 45 -6.60 22.30 4.84
N VAL A 46 -6.08 23.48 4.49
CA VAL A 46 -4.91 23.69 3.62
C VAL A 46 -3.97 24.63 4.38
N LEU A 47 -2.76 24.17 4.66
CA LEU A 47 -1.80 24.83 5.55
C LEU A 47 -0.47 25.04 4.83
N ASP A 48 0.28 26.06 5.26
CA ASP A 48 1.68 26.26 4.85
C ASP A 48 2.64 25.35 5.65
N ALA A 49 3.94 25.53 5.41
CA ALA A 49 4.99 24.74 6.08
C ALA A 49 5.01 24.95 7.62
N GLU A 50 4.54 26.10 8.09
CA GLU A 50 4.47 26.47 9.49
C GLU A 50 3.14 26.10 10.15
N GLY A 51 2.24 25.44 9.41
CA GLY A 51 0.92 25.03 9.89
C GLY A 51 -0.14 26.12 9.90
N ARG A 52 0.10 27.27 9.24
CA ARG A 52 -0.86 28.38 9.13
C ARG A 52 -1.82 28.15 7.94
N PRO A 53 -3.12 28.46 8.10
CA PRO A 53 -4.08 28.32 7.02
C PRO A 53 -3.69 29.11 5.75
N ILE A 54 -3.82 28.47 4.61
CA ILE A 54 -3.70 29.09 3.28
C ILE A 54 -5.11 29.43 2.80
N ASP A 55 -5.34 30.70 2.49
CA ASP A 55 -6.58 31.18 1.87
C ASP A 55 -6.55 31.06 0.33
N ALA A 56 -7.70 31.28 -0.29
CA ALA A 56 -7.87 31.18 -1.74
C ALA A 56 -7.08 32.21 -2.56
N SER A 57 -6.71 33.35 -1.94
CA SER A 57 -5.98 34.44 -2.58
C SER A 57 -4.46 34.28 -2.51
N ARG A 58 -3.96 33.27 -1.76
CA ARG A 58 -2.53 33.04 -1.57
C ARG A 58 -1.79 32.95 -2.90
N PRO A 59 -0.85 33.86 -3.21
CA PRO A 59 -0.07 33.80 -4.44
C PRO A 59 0.72 32.49 -4.55
N TYR A 60 0.74 31.95 -5.77
CA TYR A 60 1.55 30.78 -6.07
C TYR A 60 3.05 31.08 -5.95
N ARG A 61 3.79 30.10 -5.45
CA ARG A 61 5.27 30.10 -5.46
C ARG A 61 5.77 28.67 -5.61
N ALA A 62 6.59 28.44 -6.63
CA ALA A 62 7.26 27.14 -6.82
C ALA A 62 8.07 26.75 -5.58
N GLY A 63 8.03 25.47 -5.20
CA GLY A 63 8.70 24.95 -4.04
C GLY A 63 8.01 25.22 -2.70
N LEU A 64 6.91 25.99 -2.66
CA LEU A 64 6.12 26.17 -1.46
C LEU A 64 5.63 24.79 -0.97
N LYS A 65 5.86 24.51 0.32
CA LYS A 65 5.37 23.30 0.97
C LYS A 65 3.95 23.56 1.46
N VAL A 66 3.01 22.78 0.95
CA VAL A 66 1.59 22.83 1.30
C VAL A 66 1.19 21.54 1.99
N HIS A 67 0.52 21.65 3.13
CA HIS A 67 -0.12 20.56 3.83
C HIS A 67 -1.62 20.65 3.59
N TYR A 68 -2.25 19.54 3.21
CA TYR A 68 -3.71 19.51 3.03
C TYR A 68 -4.30 18.24 3.60
N PHE A 69 -5.46 18.34 4.22
CA PHE A 69 -6.19 17.20 4.73
C PHE A 69 -7.05 16.60 3.62
N ARG A 70 -6.87 15.30 3.40
CA ARG A 70 -7.75 14.57 2.50
C ARG A 70 -9.05 14.28 3.26
N GLU A 71 -10.15 14.56 2.61
CA GLU A 71 -11.48 14.26 3.12
C GLU A 71 -12.19 13.44 2.06
N VAL A 72 -12.68 12.28 2.47
CA VAL A 72 -13.54 11.44 1.65
C VAL A 72 -14.87 11.38 2.39
N PRO A 73 -15.92 12.02 1.88
CA PRO A 73 -17.26 11.87 2.45
C PRO A 73 -17.71 10.43 2.28
N ASP A 74 -18.38 9.90 3.29
CA ASP A 74 -19.02 8.57 3.26
C ASP A 74 -18.06 7.40 2.93
N GLU A 75 -16.86 7.43 3.52
CA GLU A 75 -15.89 6.34 3.37
C GLU A 75 -16.51 5.01 3.85
N THR A 76 -16.58 4.03 2.94
CA THR A 76 -17.17 2.73 3.25
C THR A 76 -16.35 2.01 4.31
N PRO A 77 -16.95 1.63 5.46
CA PRO A 77 -16.25 0.85 6.47
C PRO A 77 -15.78 -0.50 5.92
N VAL A 78 -14.53 -0.85 6.21
CA VAL A 78 -14.00 -2.19 5.95
C VAL A 78 -14.37 -3.07 7.16
N PRO A 79 -15.21 -4.13 6.98
CA PRO A 79 -15.82 -4.88 8.08
C PRO A 79 -14.88 -5.93 8.70
N PHE A 80 -13.59 -5.80 8.49
CA PHE A 80 -12.58 -6.70 9.01
C PHE A 80 -11.63 -5.95 9.94
N GLU A 81 -11.22 -6.61 11.03
CA GLU A 81 -10.29 -6.05 12.00
C GLU A 81 -8.86 -6.52 11.72
N GLU A 82 -7.93 -5.62 11.95
CA GLU A 82 -6.51 -5.94 12.00
C GLU A 82 -6.12 -6.56 13.35
N ARG A 83 -5.06 -7.35 13.36
CA ARG A 83 -4.45 -7.87 14.59
C ARG A 83 -3.09 -7.25 14.80
N ILE A 84 -2.80 -6.82 16.02
CA ILE A 84 -1.47 -6.38 16.42
C ILE A 84 -0.72 -7.61 16.95
N LEU A 85 0.41 -7.93 16.33
CA LEU A 85 1.23 -9.09 16.68
C LEU A 85 2.39 -8.71 17.58
N HIS A 86 2.88 -7.47 17.46
CA HIS A 86 4.00 -6.97 18.25
C HIS A 86 3.91 -5.46 18.41
N VAL A 87 4.25 -4.97 19.59
CA VAL A 87 4.43 -3.55 19.90
C VAL A 87 5.61 -3.41 20.86
N ASP A 88 6.58 -2.61 20.46
CA ASP A 88 7.60 -2.08 21.36
C ASP A 88 7.79 -0.57 21.09
N GLU A 89 8.80 0.06 21.70
CA GLU A 89 9.07 1.50 21.55
C GLU A 89 9.44 1.92 20.12
N HIS A 90 9.92 0.98 19.28
CA HIS A 90 10.45 1.27 17.95
C HIS A 90 9.62 0.67 16.83
N LEU A 91 8.96 -0.47 17.08
CA LEU A 91 8.34 -1.30 16.05
C LEU A 91 6.92 -1.72 16.43
N VAL A 92 6.00 -1.59 15.49
CA VAL A 92 4.69 -2.22 15.53
C VAL A 92 4.56 -3.15 14.35
N VAL A 93 4.12 -4.39 14.60
CA VAL A 93 3.81 -5.38 13.58
C VAL A 93 2.34 -5.71 13.62
N ALA A 94 1.68 -5.52 12.50
CA ALA A 94 0.25 -5.79 12.37
C ALA A 94 -0.03 -6.81 11.28
N ASP A 95 -1.05 -7.61 11.51
CA ASP A 95 -1.63 -8.54 10.56
C ASP A 95 -2.86 -7.87 9.94
N LYS A 96 -2.72 -7.45 8.68
CA LYS A 96 -3.70 -6.66 7.94
C LYS A 96 -4.72 -7.58 7.28
N PRO A 97 -6.02 -7.37 7.45
CA PRO A 97 -7.03 -8.10 6.69
C PRO A 97 -7.01 -7.71 5.19
N HIS A 98 -7.66 -8.53 4.36
CA HIS A 98 -7.97 -8.14 2.98
C HIS A 98 -8.78 -6.84 2.95
N PHE A 99 -8.78 -6.14 1.82
CA PHE A 99 -9.54 -4.92 1.51
C PHE A 99 -9.15 -3.67 2.31
N LEU A 100 -8.36 -3.78 3.37
CA LEU A 100 -7.89 -2.64 4.14
C LEU A 100 -6.62 -2.03 3.50
N ALA A 101 -6.64 -0.74 3.20
CA ALA A 101 -5.45 -0.04 2.74
C ALA A 101 -4.42 0.11 3.87
N VAL A 102 -3.12 0.08 3.58
CA VAL A 102 -2.08 0.30 4.60
C VAL A 102 -2.06 1.75 5.07
N MET A 103 -2.19 2.69 4.15
CA MET A 103 -2.14 4.14 4.39
C MET A 103 -3.09 4.88 3.45
N PRO A 104 -3.42 6.15 3.70
CA PRO A 104 -4.33 6.91 2.88
C PRO A 104 -4.01 6.83 1.38
N ALA A 105 -4.96 6.31 0.59
CA ALA A 105 -4.85 6.15 -0.85
C ALA A 105 -6.24 6.07 -1.50
N GLY A 106 -6.45 6.75 -2.66
CA GLY A 106 -7.74 6.76 -3.35
C GLY A 106 -8.86 7.27 -2.44
N GLU A 107 -9.90 6.50 -2.29
CA GLU A 107 -11.10 6.78 -1.50
C GLU A 107 -10.98 6.41 -0.02
N TYR A 108 -9.81 5.96 0.42
CA TYR A 108 -9.56 5.51 1.80
C TYR A 108 -8.63 6.49 2.50
N VAL A 109 -9.09 7.06 3.62
CA VAL A 109 -8.34 7.97 4.49
C VAL A 109 -8.37 7.46 5.93
N GLU A 110 -9.57 7.31 6.50
CA GLU A 110 -9.81 6.84 7.86
C GLU A 110 -9.84 5.30 7.94
N GLN A 111 -10.37 4.64 6.90
CA GLN A 111 -10.39 3.19 6.78
C GLN A 111 -9.06 2.68 6.22
N THR A 112 -7.97 2.96 6.97
CA THR A 112 -6.62 2.48 6.68
C THR A 112 -6.00 1.84 7.91
N LEU A 113 -5.10 0.88 7.71
CA LEU A 113 -4.38 0.23 8.79
C LEU A 113 -3.64 1.26 9.65
N LEU A 114 -2.97 2.22 9.03
CA LEU A 114 -2.27 3.30 9.73
C LEU A 114 -3.21 4.10 10.63
N ALA A 115 -4.35 4.57 10.11
CA ALA A 115 -5.29 5.37 10.88
C ALA A 115 -5.87 4.59 12.07
N ARG A 116 -6.21 3.31 11.86
CA ARG A 116 -6.71 2.43 12.92
C ARG A 116 -5.67 2.19 14.00
N LEU A 117 -4.42 1.89 13.62
CA LEU A 117 -3.33 1.68 14.58
C LEU A 117 -2.97 2.95 15.34
N CYS A 118 -2.91 4.11 14.70
CA CYS A 118 -2.67 5.38 15.38
C CYS A 118 -3.71 5.63 16.49
N ARG A 119 -4.99 5.42 16.19
CA ARG A 119 -6.06 5.56 17.19
C ARG A 119 -5.97 4.53 18.31
N ARG A 120 -5.77 3.25 17.95
CA ARG A 120 -5.75 2.14 18.90
C ARG A 120 -4.58 2.21 19.87
N LEU A 121 -3.42 2.67 19.39
CA LEU A 121 -2.19 2.75 20.19
C LEU A 121 -1.95 4.16 20.77
N GLY A 122 -2.77 5.15 20.42
CA GLY A 122 -2.54 6.53 20.83
C GLY A 122 -1.21 7.12 20.32
N ASN A 123 -0.64 6.54 19.26
CA ASN A 123 0.65 6.95 18.72
C ASN A 123 0.50 7.64 17.35
N PRO A 124 0.56 8.98 17.30
CA PRO A 124 0.48 9.72 16.04
C PRO A 124 1.77 9.64 15.21
N ASP A 125 2.88 9.13 15.74
CA ASP A 125 4.16 9.05 15.04
C ASP A 125 4.36 7.74 14.25
N LEU A 126 3.38 6.82 14.30
CA LEU A 126 3.41 5.60 13.49
C LEU A 126 3.57 5.92 12.00
N VAL A 127 4.49 5.25 11.34
CA VAL A 127 4.68 5.33 9.88
C VAL A 127 4.92 3.93 9.34
N PRO A 128 4.22 3.49 8.27
CA PRO A 128 4.51 2.21 7.67
C PRO A 128 5.93 2.19 7.11
N ILE A 129 6.68 1.16 7.44
CA ILE A 129 8.05 0.94 6.93
C ILE A 129 7.99 0.43 5.50
N HIS A 130 7.00 -0.40 5.21
CA HIS A 130 6.68 -0.92 3.88
C HIS A 130 5.17 -0.98 3.68
N ARG A 131 4.75 -1.36 2.49
CA ARG A 131 3.33 -1.52 2.15
C ARG A 131 3.09 -2.79 1.38
N ILE A 132 1.88 -3.34 1.55
CA ILE A 132 1.28 -4.34 0.70
C ILE A 132 0.02 -3.76 0.06
N ASP A 133 -0.49 -4.37 -1.00
CA ASP A 133 -1.68 -3.88 -1.69
C ASP A 133 -2.91 -3.93 -0.77
N ARG A 134 -3.90 -3.09 -1.05
CA ARG A 134 -5.16 -3.06 -0.30
C ARG A 134 -5.82 -4.44 -0.23
N LEU A 135 -5.83 -5.17 -1.35
CA LEU A 135 -6.44 -6.49 -1.45
C LEU A 135 -5.60 -7.62 -0.83
N THR A 136 -4.28 -7.44 -0.67
CA THR A 136 -3.39 -8.41 -0.05
C THR A 136 -3.55 -8.39 1.47
N ALA A 137 -3.69 -9.53 2.10
CA ALA A 137 -3.67 -9.66 3.56
C ALA A 137 -2.27 -9.94 4.09
N GLY A 138 -2.08 -9.85 5.41
CA GLY A 138 -0.89 -10.28 6.13
C GLY A 138 -0.03 -9.16 6.68
N LEU A 139 1.22 -9.45 6.92
CA LEU A 139 2.13 -8.68 7.76
C LEU A 139 2.49 -7.31 7.19
N VAL A 140 2.39 -6.29 8.05
CA VAL A 140 2.89 -4.93 7.80
C VAL A 140 3.63 -4.41 9.02
N LEU A 141 4.83 -3.85 8.79
CA LEU A 141 5.67 -3.24 9.81
C LEU A 141 5.50 -1.72 9.82
N PHE A 142 5.44 -1.16 11.02
CA PHE A 142 5.40 0.29 11.27
C PHE A 142 6.53 0.69 12.20
N SER A 143 7.19 1.81 11.92
CA SER A 143 8.05 2.49 12.89
C SER A 143 7.17 3.19 13.90
N ALA A 144 7.45 2.98 15.19
CA ALA A 144 6.71 3.58 16.29
C ALA A 144 7.27 4.97 16.72
N ASP A 145 8.53 5.24 16.40
CA ASP A 145 9.21 6.48 16.71
C ASP A 145 9.97 7.06 15.50
N ARG A 146 10.38 8.32 15.62
CA ARG A 146 11.06 9.06 14.53
C ARG A 146 12.55 8.76 14.43
N GLU A 147 13.20 8.46 15.53
CA GLU A 147 14.66 8.32 15.61
C GLU A 147 15.11 7.01 14.97
N SER A 148 14.44 5.89 15.28
CA SER A 148 14.75 4.57 14.74
C SER A 148 14.23 4.34 13.31
N ARG A 149 13.29 5.17 12.83
CA ARG A 149 12.60 5.00 11.54
C ARG A 149 13.53 4.76 10.37
N GLY A 150 14.61 5.57 10.27
CA GLY A 150 15.58 5.47 9.19
C GLY A 150 16.26 4.11 9.12
N ALA A 151 16.58 3.53 10.27
CA ALA A 151 17.22 2.22 10.39
C ALA A 151 16.29 1.08 9.88
N TYR A 152 15.02 1.07 10.30
CA TYR A 152 14.06 0.09 9.82
C TYR A 152 13.71 0.25 8.33
N GLN A 153 13.62 1.48 7.82
CA GLN A 153 13.43 1.72 6.39
C GLN A 153 14.62 1.26 5.54
N ALA A 154 15.83 1.35 6.08
CA ALA A 154 17.04 0.85 5.42
C ALA A 154 16.96 -0.65 5.14
N LEU A 155 16.40 -1.47 6.03
CA LEU A 155 16.23 -2.90 5.83
C LEU A 155 15.51 -3.24 4.52
N PHE A 156 14.45 -2.49 4.18
CA PHE A 156 13.71 -2.70 2.93
C PHE A 156 14.44 -2.14 1.71
N ARG A 157 15.08 -0.97 1.84
CA ARG A 157 15.88 -0.37 0.78
C ARG A 157 17.06 -1.27 0.40
N GLU A 158 17.71 -1.87 1.38
CA GLU A 158 18.89 -2.74 1.24
C GLU A 158 18.52 -4.22 1.02
N ARG A 159 17.21 -4.52 0.97
CA ARG A 159 16.68 -5.87 0.77
C ARG A 159 17.13 -6.86 1.86
N ALA A 160 17.34 -6.37 3.07
CA ALA A 160 17.75 -7.15 4.24
C ALA A 160 16.56 -7.83 4.95
N VAL A 161 15.35 -7.74 4.41
CA VAL A 161 14.16 -8.42 4.91
C VAL A 161 13.81 -9.60 4.01
N SER A 162 13.81 -10.80 4.58
CA SER A 162 13.25 -11.99 3.94
C SER A 162 11.72 -11.91 4.03
N LYS A 163 11.05 -12.04 2.89
CA LYS A 163 9.60 -11.93 2.75
C LYS A 163 9.07 -13.20 2.09
N ARG A 164 8.12 -13.87 2.74
CA ARG A 164 7.44 -15.03 2.16
C ARG A 164 5.94 -14.77 2.12
N TYR A 165 5.38 -14.94 0.93
CA TYR A 165 3.95 -14.83 0.68
C TYR A 165 3.39 -16.19 0.32
N GLU A 166 2.11 -16.39 0.56
CA GLU A 166 1.35 -17.52 0.03
C GLU A 166 0.33 -17.01 -0.99
N ALA A 167 0.14 -17.77 -2.05
CA ALA A 167 -0.89 -17.49 -3.05
C ALA A 167 -1.58 -18.78 -3.50
N ILE A 168 -2.88 -18.70 -3.78
CA ILE A 168 -3.61 -19.78 -4.47
C ILE A 168 -3.82 -19.33 -5.91
N CYS A 169 -3.36 -20.17 -6.83
CA CYS A 169 -3.40 -19.93 -8.27
C CYS A 169 -3.73 -21.22 -9.03
N PRO A 170 -4.13 -21.14 -10.30
CA PRO A 170 -4.22 -22.28 -11.19
C PRO A 170 -2.93 -23.11 -11.18
N ALA A 171 -3.09 -24.42 -11.37
CA ALA A 171 -2.00 -25.37 -11.42
C ALA A 171 -1.09 -25.10 -12.64
N LEU A 172 0.21 -25.28 -12.48
CA LEU A 172 1.24 -25.14 -13.52
C LEU A 172 2.03 -26.48 -13.67
N PRO A 173 1.39 -27.59 -14.06
CA PRO A 173 2.04 -28.89 -14.09
C PRO A 173 3.16 -28.97 -15.13
N GLY A 174 3.14 -28.11 -16.15
CA GLY A 174 4.16 -28.06 -17.20
C GLY A 174 5.43 -27.29 -16.83
N LEU A 175 5.49 -26.70 -15.63
CA LEU A 175 6.64 -25.89 -15.22
C LEU A 175 7.41 -26.54 -14.07
N PRO A 176 8.76 -26.51 -14.10
CA PRO A 176 9.57 -26.98 -12.98
C PRO A 176 9.53 -26.01 -11.81
N PHE A 177 9.52 -26.55 -10.58
CA PHE A 177 9.62 -25.82 -9.31
C PHE A 177 10.65 -26.51 -8.39
N PRO A 178 11.40 -25.76 -7.53
CA PRO A 178 11.36 -24.29 -7.39
C PRO A 178 11.88 -23.57 -8.64
N ARG A 179 11.42 -22.35 -8.85
CA ARG A 179 11.87 -21.51 -9.97
C ARG A 179 12.08 -20.05 -9.58
N VAL A 180 12.85 -19.33 -10.36
CA VAL A 180 13.01 -17.88 -10.27
C VAL A 180 12.39 -17.25 -11.51
N GLN A 181 11.44 -16.33 -11.28
CA GLN A 181 10.85 -15.52 -12.34
C GLN A 181 11.38 -14.10 -12.27
N ARG A 182 11.88 -13.62 -13.39
CA ARG A 182 12.35 -12.24 -13.56
C ARG A 182 11.54 -11.53 -14.62
N LEU A 183 11.11 -10.30 -14.34
CA LEU A 183 10.31 -9.49 -15.26
C LEU A 183 10.86 -8.07 -15.32
N CYS A 184 10.75 -7.47 -16.51
CA CYS A 184 10.82 -6.03 -16.68
C CYS A 184 9.43 -5.45 -16.40
N MET A 185 9.21 -4.90 -15.21
CA MET A 185 7.93 -4.35 -14.79
C MET A 185 7.88 -2.85 -15.05
N VAL A 186 6.92 -2.41 -15.86
CA VAL A 186 6.70 -1.01 -16.21
C VAL A 186 5.25 -0.59 -15.87
N PRO A 187 4.97 0.72 -15.71
CA PRO A 187 3.60 1.20 -15.57
C PRO A 187 2.72 0.73 -16.72
N GLY A 188 1.48 0.35 -16.39
CA GLY A 188 0.45 -0.08 -17.35
C GLY A 188 -0.66 0.96 -17.49
N GLU A 189 -1.66 0.61 -18.27
CA GLU A 189 -2.90 1.36 -18.40
C GLU A 189 -4.08 0.50 -17.95
N PRO A 190 -4.97 1.06 -17.14
CA PRO A 190 -4.91 2.39 -16.48
C PRO A 190 -3.75 2.50 -15.48
N PHE A 191 -3.39 3.71 -15.10
CA PHE A 191 -2.20 4.11 -14.33
C PHE A 191 -1.95 3.32 -13.02
N PHE A 192 -2.97 2.69 -12.49
CA PHE A 192 -2.87 1.86 -11.29
C PHE A 192 -2.40 0.43 -11.57
N LEU A 193 -2.28 0.01 -12.83
CA LEU A 193 -1.73 -1.29 -13.21
C LEU A 193 -0.21 -1.25 -13.42
N MET A 194 0.36 -2.45 -13.45
CA MET A 194 1.70 -2.71 -13.97
C MET A 194 1.58 -3.71 -15.11
N ARG A 195 2.52 -3.68 -16.05
CA ARG A 195 2.64 -4.65 -17.12
C ARG A 195 4.09 -5.09 -17.31
N GLU A 196 4.28 -6.19 -17.98
CA GLU A 196 5.58 -6.59 -18.51
C GLU A 196 5.96 -5.68 -19.68
N GLY A 197 7.20 -5.25 -19.71
CA GLY A 197 7.77 -4.40 -20.76
C GLY A 197 9.00 -5.05 -21.38
N ASP A 198 9.42 -4.50 -22.51
CA ASP A 198 10.62 -4.89 -23.21
C ASP A 198 11.82 -4.22 -22.57
N GLY A 199 12.66 -4.94 -21.86
CA GLY A 199 13.85 -4.39 -21.21
C GLY A 199 14.49 -5.33 -20.20
N GLU A 200 15.57 -4.86 -19.59
CA GLU A 200 16.24 -5.62 -18.55
C GLU A 200 15.32 -5.86 -17.35
N PRO A 201 15.31 -7.09 -16.81
CA PRO A 201 14.50 -7.42 -15.65
C PRO A 201 14.83 -6.52 -14.45
N ASN A 202 13.79 -5.93 -13.87
CA ASN A 202 13.89 -5.06 -12.69
C ASN A 202 13.14 -5.63 -11.47
N SER A 203 12.61 -6.84 -11.62
CA SER A 203 11.95 -7.59 -10.55
C SER A 203 12.39 -9.05 -10.56
N GLU A 204 12.44 -9.65 -9.37
CA GLU A 204 12.78 -11.06 -9.16
C GLU A 204 11.91 -11.65 -8.08
N THR A 205 11.32 -12.81 -8.35
CA THR A 205 10.50 -13.59 -7.41
C THR A 205 10.89 -15.05 -7.47
N ARG A 206 11.19 -15.66 -6.32
CA ARG A 206 11.35 -17.10 -6.18
C ARG A 206 9.99 -17.73 -5.90
N ILE A 207 9.72 -18.86 -6.53
CA ILE A 207 8.41 -19.53 -6.49
C ILE A 207 8.60 -20.99 -6.16
N GLU A 208 7.88 -21.47 -5.18
CA GLU A 208 7.80 -22.89 -4.77
C GLU A 208 6.35 -23.34 -4.73
N VAL A 209 6.10 -24.62 -4.94
CA VAL A 209 4.78 -25.22 -4.73
C VAL A 209 4.72 -25.77 -3.32
N LEU A 210 3.78 -25.28 -2.51
CA LEU A 210 3.53 -25.75 -1.14
C LEU A 210 2.56 -26.93 -1.10
N GLU A 211 1.50 -26.83 -1.90
CA GLU A 211 0.42 -27.82 -1.91
C GLU A 211 -0.21 -27.89 -3.30
N ARG A 212 -0.53 -29.11 -3.73
CA ARG A 212 -1.23 -29.37 -5.01
C ARG A 212 -2.62 -29.92 -4.72
N ARG A 213 -3.66 -29.21 -5.22
CA ARG A 213 -5.05 -29.62 -5.02
C ARG A 213 -5.84 -29.45 -6.31
N GLY A 214 -5.88 -30.52 -7.09
CA GLY A 214 -6.57 -30.52 -8.39
C GLY A 214 -6.07 -29.40 -9.30
N GLU A 215 -6.98 -28.58 -9.78
CA GLU A 215 -6.71 -27.46 -10.68
C GLU A 215 -6.13 -26.21 -9.98
N LEU A 216 -6.07 -26.20 -8.67
CA LEU A 216 -5.53 -25.09 -7.89
C LEU A 216 -4.37 -25.57 -7.03
N TRP A 217 -3.28 -24.78 -7.03
CA TRP A 217 -2.14 -25.03 -6.19
C TRP A 217 -1.86 -23.84 -5.26
N ARG A 218 -1.30 -24.15 -4.09
CA ARG A 218 -0.76 -23.15 -3.17
C ARG A 218 0.72 -22.98 -3.44
N TYR A 219 1.11 -21.74 -3.68
CA TYR A 219 2.50 -21.38 -3.96
C TYR A 219 3.08 -20.53 -2.83
N ALA A 220 4.35 -20.73 -2.52
CA ALA A 220 5.16 -19.77 -1.80
C ALA A 220 5.82 -18.84 -2.81
N LEU A 221 5.73 -17.55 -2.56
CA LEU A 221 6.30 -16.48 -3.38
C LEU A 221 7.26 -15.66 -2.52
N GLU A 222 8.54 -15.61 -2.90
CA GLU A 222 9.56 -14.87 -2.17
C GLU A 222 10.11 -13.74 -3.07
N PRO A 223 9.58 -12.51 -2.93
CA PRO A 223 10.04 -11.39 -3.74
C PRO A 223 11.39 -10.87 -3.24
N VAL A 224 12.43 -10.94 -4.08
CA VAL A 224 13.74 -10.33 -3.83
C VAL A 224 13.64 -8.81 -3.97
N THR A 225 12.85 -8.33 -4.89
CA THR A 225 12.51 -6.92 -5.11
C THR A 225 11.16 -6.58 -4.48
N GLY A 226 10.71 -5.33 -4.57
CA GLY A 226 9.44 -4.86 -3.98
C GLY A 226 8.68 -3.92 -4.92
N ARG A 227 8.43 -4.33 -6.16
CA ARG A 227 7.68 -3.52 -7.13
C ARG A 227 6.18 -3.58 -6.85
N LYS A 228 5.47 -2.53 -7.24
CA LYS A 228 4.00 -2.49 -7.19
C LYS A 228 3.41 -3.69 -7.95
N HIS A 229 2.45 -4.39 -7.35
CA HIS A 229 1.76 -5.57 -7.91
C HIS A 229 2.71 -6.71 -8.36
N GLN A 230 3.96 -6.75 -7.87
CA GLN A 230 4.98 -7.68 -8.38
C GLN A 230 4.49 -9.14 -8.41
N LEU A 231 4.03 -9.68 -7.29
CA LEU A 231 3.63 -11.09 -7.20
C LEU A 231 2.42 -11.41 -8.08
N ARG A 232 1.50 -10.47 -8.19
CA ARG A 232 0.28 -10.59 -9.00
C ARG A 232 0.62 -10.67 -10.49
N LEU A 233 1.45 -9.74 -10.97
CA LEU A 233 1.92 -9.76 -12.35
C LEU A 233 2.83 -10.96 -12.63
N THR A 234 3.69 -11.35 -11.68
CA THR A 234 4.55 -12.53 -11.81
C THR A 234 3.74 -13.81 -12.04
N MET A 235 2.69 -14.05 -11.25
CA MET A 235 1.87 -15.25 -11.45
C MET A 235 1.03 -15.17 -12.72
N ALA A 236 0.53 -13.99 -13.05
CA ALA A 236 -0.21 -13.76 -14.29
C ALA A 236 0.66 -14.00 -15.54
N SER A 237 1.94 -13.58 -15.55
CA SER A 237 2.87 -13.79 -16.67
C SER A 237 3.18 -15.28 -16.90
N LEU A 238 3.00 -16.12 -15.89
CA LEU A 238 3.12 -17.59 -16.01
C LEU A 238 1.83 -18.27 -16.49
N GLY A 239 0.75 -17.51 -16.72
CA GLY A 239 -0.56 -18.04 -17.08
C GLY A 239 -1.38 -18.52 -15.86
N ALA A 240 -0.93 -18.28 -14.63
CA ALA A 240 -1.60 -18.68 -13.39
C ALA A 240 -1.88 -17.47 -12.50
N GLY A 241 -2.68 -16.53 -12.99
CA GLY A 241 -3.09 -15.36 -12.20
C GLY A 241 -3.66 -15.77 -10.84
N ILE A 242 -3.37 -14.98 -9.80
CA ILE A 242 -3.81 -15.26 -8.43
C ILE A 242 -5.34 -15.27 -8.37
N CYS A 243 -5.92 -16.27 -7.71
CA CYS A 243 -7.37 -16.39 -7.60
C CYS A 243 -8.01 -15.14 -7.00
N ASN A 244 -9.14 -14.73 -7.55
CA ASN A 244 -9.90 -13.54 -7.19
C ASN A 244 -9.14 -12.21 -7.38
N ASP A 245 -8.11 -12.17 -8.23
CA ASP A 245 -7.45 -10.92 -8.59
C ASP A 245 -8.31 -10.14 -9.58
N PRO A 246 -8.80 -8.92 -9.22
CA PRO A 246 -9.61 -8.13 -10.13
C PRO A 246 -8.80 -7.38 -11.20
N PHE A 247 -7.46 -7.46 -11.15
CA PHE A 247 -6.57 -6.70 -12.04
C PHE A 247 -5.78 -7.56 -13.00
N TYR A 248 -5.49 -8.81 -12.62
CA TYR A 248 -4.61 -9.71 -13.39
C TYR A 248 -5.19 -11.12 -13.51
N PRO A 249 -5.03 -11.80 -14.66
CA PRO A 249 -4.31 -11.36 -15.87
C PRO A 249 -5.07 -10.29 -16.69
N GLN A 250 -6.36 -10.12 -16.43
CA GLN A 250 -7.23 -9.15 -17.12
C GLN A 250 -7.95 -8.28 -16.10
N LEU A 251 -8.03 -6.99 -16.39
CA LEU A 251 -8.81 -6.07 -15.58
C LEU A 251 -10.29 -6.49 -15.66
N ALA A 252 -10.86 -6.81 -14.50
CA ALA A 252 -12.28 -7.11 -14.40
C ALA A 252 -13.10 -5.88 -14.80
N GLU A 253 -14.12 -6.08 -15.64
CA GLU A 253 -15.12 -5.05 -15.92
C GLU A 253 -15.92 -4.78 -14.63
N ARG A 254 -15.57 -3.71 -13.95
CA ARG A 254 -16.29 -3.25 -12.76
C ARG A 254 -16.78 -1.84 -13.00
N SER A 255 -18.05 -1.60 -12.70
CA SER A 255 -18.56 -0.23 -12.67
C SER A 255 -17.87 0.52 -11.52
N ALA A 256 -17.69 1.84 -11.66
CA ALA A 256 -17.13 2.70 -10.61
C ALA A 256 -17.95 2.68 -9.29
N ARG A 257 -19.14 2.08 -9.30
CA ARG A 257 -20.05 1.97 -8.15
C ARG A 257 -20.09 0.57 -7.51
N GLU A 258 -19.41 -0.43 -8.11
CA GLU A 258 -19.39 -1.77 -7.54
C GLU A 258 -18.53 -1.79 -6.28
N ARG A 259 -19.17 -2.21 -5.18
CA ARG A 259 -18.50 -2.44 -3.89
C ARG A 259 -17.59 -3.65 -3.97
N ASP A 260 -16.62 -3.72 -3.06
CA ASP A 260 -15.80 -4.91 -2.89
C ASP A 260 -16.66 -6.14 -2.60
N ASP A 261 -16.36 -7.23 -3.28
CA ASP A 261 -16.93 -8.55 -2.96
C ASP A 261 -16.12 -9.17 -1.82
N TYR A 262 -16.55 -8.94 -0.61
CA TYR A 262 -15.90 -9.45 0.61
C TYR A 262 -15.91 -10.98 0.73
N ALA A 263 -16.76 -11.66 -0.03
CA ALA A 263 -16.80 -13.13 -0.07
C ALA A 263 -15.68 -13.71 -0.98
N ARG A 264 -15.08 -12.89 -1.84
CA ARG A 264 -14.05 -13.30 -2.79
C ARG A 264 -12.75 -12.51 -2.63
N PRO A 265 -12.07 -12.61 -1.47
CA PRO A 265 -10.79 -11.94 -1.26
C PRO A 265 -9.72 -12.44 -2.22
N LEU A 266 -8.80 -11.55 -2.62
CA LEU A 266 -7.60 -11.91 -3.36
C LEU A 266 -6.83 -13.00 -2.60
N LYS A 267 -6.56 -14.13 -3.22
CA LYS A 267 -5.86 -15.25 -2.57
C LYS A 267 -4.34 -15.01 -2.49
N LEU A 268 -3.95 -13.89 -1.85
CA LEU A 268 -2.55 -13.50 -1.61
C LEU A 268 -2.36 -13.02 -0.18
N LEU A 269 -1.41 -13.63 0.51
CA LEU A 269 -1.12 -13.41 1.93
C LEU A 269 0.37 -13.16 2.17
N ALA A 270 0.75 -12.05 2.79
CA ALA A 270 2.08 -11.79 3.31
C ALA A 270 2.28 -12.62 4.59
N ARG A 271 2.78 -13.86 4.42
CA ARG A 271 2.81 -14.90 5.46
C ARG A 271 3.88 -14.67 6.50
N ARG A 272 5.12 -14.33 6.06
CA ARG A 272 6.28 -14.31 6.95
C ARG A 272 7.23 -13.18 6.60
N LEU A 273 7.74 -12.52 7.64
CA LEU A 273 8.80 -11.53 7.57
C LEU A 273 9.91 -11.93 8.54
N GLN A 274 11.15 -11.92 8.07
CA GLN A 274 12.33 -12.21 8.89
C GLN A 274 13.43 -11.19 8.57
N PHE A 275 14.05 -10.63 9.60
CA PHE A 275 15.14 -9.68 9.49
C PHE A 275 15.95 -9.64 10.78
N ARG A 276 17.16 -9.12 10.69
CA ARG A 276 17.96 -8.77 11.85
C ARG A 276 17.56 -7.36 12.30
N ASP A 277 17.16 -7.24 13.55
CA ASP A 277 16.73 -5.95 14.13
C ASP A 277 17.90 -4.96 14.07
N PRO A 278 17.72 -3.77 13.48
CA PRO A 278 18.82 -2.84 13.24
C PRO A 278 19.33 -2.15 14.50
N LEU A 279 18.58 -2.21 15.60
CA LEU A 279 18.93 -1.57 16.87
C LEU A 279 19.57 -2.58 17.82
N SER A 280 18.92 -3.73 18.03
CA SER A 280 19.37 -4.74 18.97
C SER A 280 20.29 -5.81 18.36
N GLY A 281 20.30 -5.94 17.04
CA GLY A 281 20.99 -7.02 16.34
C GLY A 281 20.34 -8.40 16.46
N ALA A 282 19.21 -8.52 17.15
CA ALA A 282 18.48 -9.77 17.34
C ALA A 282 17.76 -10.23 16.04
N GLU A 283 17.66 -11.53 15.83
CA GLU A 283 16.81 -12.08 14.77
C GLU A 283 15.34 -11.89 15.14
N ARG A 284 14.59 -11.28 14.22
CA ARG A 284 13.14 -11.09 14.33
C ARG A 284 12.44 -11.92 13.27
N LEU A 285 11.46 -12.70 13.71
CA LEU A 285 10.60 -13.51 12.85
C LEU A 285 9.15 -13.25 13.23
N PHE A 286 8.34 -12.86 12.24
CA PHE A 286 6.90 -12.68 12.39
C PHE A 286 6.15 -13.53 11.37
N GLU A 287 5.07 -14.13 11.81
CA GLU A 287 4.18 -14.93 10.95
C GLU A 287 2.74 -14.44 11.09
N SER A 288 2.05 -14.34 9.96
CA SER A 288 0.62 -14.00 9.93
C SER A 288 -0.21 -15.14 10.51
N GLY A 289 -1.16 -14.80 11.36
CA GLY A 289 -2.18 -15.73 11.86
C GLY A 289 -3.35 -15.95 10.90
N LEU A 290 -3.38 -15.22 9.76
CA LEU A 290 -4.40 -15.39 8.74
C LEU A 290 -4.10 -16.61 7.86
N THR A 291 -5.14 -17.14 7.21
CA THR A 291 -5.04 -18.26 6.27
C THR A 291 -5.75 -17.94 4.97
N LEU A 292 -5.31 -18.58 3.90
CA LEU A 292 -6.03 -18.56 2.63
C LEU A 292 -6.91 -19.81 2.54
N ASP A 293 -8.22 -19.61 2.40
CA ASP A 293 -9.13 -20.71 2.08
C ASP A 293 -9.02 -21.06 0.58
N TRP A 294 -9.35 -22.30 0.26
CA TRP A 294 -9.33 -22.80 -1.13
C TRP A 294 -10.47 -22.23 -1.98
#